data_17d90af0224cfd1e92e97fc85d5ebc2d
#
_entry.id   17d90af0224cfd1e92e97fc85d5ebc2d
#
_cell.length_a   1.000
_cell.length_b   1.000
_cell.length_c   1.000
_cell.angle_alpha   90.00
_cell.angle_beta   90.00
_cell.angle_gamma   90.00
#
_symmetry.space_group_name_H-M   'P 1'
#
loop_
_entity.id
_entity.type
_entity.pdbx_description
1 polymer ?
#
loop_
_entity_poly.entity_id
_entity_poly.type
_entity_poly.pdbx_seq_one_letter_code
_entity_poly.pdbx_strand_id
1 'polypeptide(L)'
;MIVSNKPNALIVDFFAGSGTTLHAVNLLNAEDGGNRRCILVTNNEVSESEAKKLTKEGHQPGDEKWERLGIARYVTWPRTVCSIEGHDVNGNPLKGNYLGSDRPMSEGFPANAEYFKLGFLDKDSVSLGAQFREILPLLWLKAGSVGERP
;
A
#
# COMPACT_ATOMS: atom_id res chain seq x y z
N MET A 1 15.75 8.98 10.73
CA MET A 1 14.37 8.83 11.24
C MET A 1 14.45 8.08 12.57
N ILE A 2 14.12 8.70 13.69
CA ILE A 2 14.24 8.07 15.02
C ILE A 2 12.88 7.41 15.35
N VAL A 3 12.64 6.24 14.81
CA VAL A 3 11.42 5.43 15.09
C VAL A 3 11.75 4.25 16.01
N SER A 4 13.05 4.09 16.33
CA SER A 4 13.59 2.87 16.92
C SER A 4 13.09 2.57 18.33
N ASN A 5 12.82 3.56 19.16
CA ASN A 5 12.61 3.33 20.59
C ASN A 5 11.16 3.08 21.03
N LYS A 6 10.20 2.97 20.08
CA LYS A 6 8.78 2.71 20.41
C LYS A 6 8.29 1.49 19.62
N PRO A 7 8.30 0.31 20.21
CA PRO A 7 7.97 -0.93 19.50
C PRO A 7 6.51 -1.01 19.02
N ASN A 8 5.62 -0.17 19.53
CA ASN A 8 4.20 -0.14 19.15
C ASN A 8 3.79 1.18 18.45
N ALA A 9 4.73 1.91 17.87
CA ALA A 9 4.45 3.19 17.22
C ALA A 9 3.51 3.01 16.01
N LEU A 10 2.65 4.02 15.79
CA LEU A 10 1.96 4.22 14.52
C LEU A 10 2.75 5.24 13.70
N ILE A 11 3.17 4.84 12.52
CA ILE A 11 3.91 5.67 11.57
C ILE A 11 2.95 6.10 10.46
N VAL A 12 2.91 7.39 10.16
CA VAL A 12 2.12 7.92 9.05
C VAL A 12 3.06 8.58 8.06
N ASP A 13 2.99 8.17 6.80
CA ASP A 13 3.78 8.71 5.71
C ASP A 13 2.83 9.23 4.62
N PHE A 14 2.77 10.56 4.47
CA PHE A 14 1.90 11.24 3.51
C PHE A 14 2.45 11.31 2.09
N PHE A 15 3.68 10.89 1.88
CA PHE A 15 4.35 10.89 0.57
C PHE A 15 5.06 9.56 0.34
N ALA A 16 4.34 8.48 0.53
CA ALA A 16 4.90 7.13 0.58
C ALA A 16 5.69 6.71 -0.68
N GLY A 17 5.38 7.30 -1.83
CA GLY A 17 6.05 6.99 -3.08
C GLY A 17 6.08 5.48 -3.33
N SER A 18 7.27 4.88 -3.35
CA SER A 18 7.46 3.44 -3.57
C SER A 18 7.24 2.55 -2.33
N GLY A 19 6.81 3.11 -1.18
CA GLY A 19 6.52 2.35 0.03
C GLY A 19 7.73 1.97 0.89
N THR A 20 8.83 2.69 0.78
CA THR A 20 10.06 2.40 1.53
C THR A 20 9.85 2.44 3.05
N THR A 21 8.99 3.32 3.53
CA THR A 21 8.67 3.45 4.96
C THR A 21 8.06 2.17 5.53
N LEU A 22 7.12 1.55 4.84
CA LEU A 22 6.53 0.28 5.29
C LEU A 22 7.57 -0.83 5.36
N HIS A 23 8.45 -0.90 4.36
CA HIS A 23 9.53 -1.88 4.34
C HIS A 23 10.48 -1.72 5.54
N ALA A 24 10.85 -0.49 5.86
CA ALA A 24 11.67 -0.18 7.03
C ALA A 24 10.95 -0.55 8.35
N VAL A 25 9.64 -0.33 8.44
CA VAL A 25 8.83 -0.72 9.60
C VAL A 25 8.80 -2.24 9.79
N ASN A 26 8.61 -3.00 8.72
CA ASN A 26 8.62 -4.47 8.75
C ASN A 26 10.00 -5.01 9.18
N LEU A 27 11.09 -4.42 8.68
CA LEU A 27 12.44 -4.78 9.10
C LEU A 27 12.68 -4.52 10.58
N LEU A 28 12.30 -3.35 11.08
CA LEU A 28 12.43 -3.02 12.50
C LEU A 28 11.63 -3.96 13.40
N ASN A 29 10.39 -4.29 13.00
CA ASN A 29 9.57 -5.24 13.75
C ASN A 29 10.20 -6.64 13.76
N ALA A 30 10.79 -7.07 12.64
CA ALA A 30 11.49 -8.35 12.57
C ALA A 30 12.77 -8.38 13.40
N GLU A 31 13.45 -7.24 13.55
CA GLU A 31 14.71 -7.12 14.30
C GLU A 31 14.48 -7.13 15.81
N ASP A 32 13.49 -6.38 16.30
CA ASP A 32 13.28 -6.16 17.74
C ASP A 32 12.00 -6.78 18.31
N GLY A 33 11.23 -7.52 17.49
CA GLY A 33 9.95 -8.11 17.91
C GLY A 33 8.85 -7.08 18.12
N GLY A 34 9.00 -5.88 17.60
CA GLY A 34 8.01 -4.81 17.72
C GLY A 34 6.74 -5.06 16.93
N ASN A 35 5.70 -4.29 17.24
CA ASN A 35 4.41 -4.30 16.56
C ASN A 35 4.05 -2.90 16.05
N ARG A 36 4.99 -2.26 15.38
CA ARG A 36 4.77 -0.97 14.73
C ARG A 36 3.81 -1.14 13.57
N ARG A 37 2.95 -0.16 13.38
CA ARG A 37 2.00 -0.08 12.28
C ARG A 37 2.32 1.09 11.39
N CYS A 38 1.96 1.00 10.11
CA CYS A 38 2.23 2.05 9.14
C CYS A 38 0.97 2.39 8.35
N ILE A 39 0.70 3.69 8.18
CA ILE A 39 -0.29 4.21 7.26
C ILE A 39 0.47 4.96 6.17
N LEU A 40 0.37 4.48 4.94
CA LEU A 40 0.96 5.10 3.77
C LEU A 40 -0.11 5.84 2.97
N VAL A 41 0.14 7.08 2.67
CA VAL A 41 -0.71 7.90 1.79
C VAL A 41 0.12 8.36 0.61
N THR A 42 -0.37 8.14 -0.59
CA THR A 42 0.30 8.58 -1.81
C THR A 42 -0.71 8.85 -2.91
N ASN A 43 -0.40 9.81 -3.77
CA ASN A 43 -1.09 9.95 -5.04
C ASN A 43 -0.70 8.79 -5.95
N ASN A 44 -1.59 8.43 -6.86
CA ASN A 44 -1.30 7.43 -7.88
C ASN A 44 -0.70 8.10 -9.12
N GLU A 45 0.42 8.78 -8.95
CA GLU A 45 1.08 9.53 -10.02
C GLU A 45 1.69 8.59 -11.06
N VAL A 46 1.53 8.97 -12.33
CA VAL A 46 2.16 8.32 -13.47
C VAL A 46 3.41 9.11 -13.86
N SER A 47 4.47 8.43 -14.25
CA SER A 47 5.70 9.10 -14.68
C SER A 47 5.43 10.04 -15.88
N GLU A 48 6.21 11.09 -16.02
CA GLU A 48 6.04 12.07 -17.10
C GLU A 48 6.10 11.44 -18.50
N SER A 49 6.97 10.45 -18.70
CA SER A 49 7.11 9.71 -19.95
C SER A 49 5.87 8.88 -20.28
N GLU A 50 5.33 8.17 -19.29
CA GLU A 50 4.10 7.38 -19.43
C GLU A 50 2.87 8.29 -19.62
N ALA A 51 2.79 9.38 -18.87
CA ALA A 51 1.72 10.36 -19.00
C ALA A 51 1.65 10.94 -20.42
N LYS A 52 2.79 11.32 -21.01
CA LYS A 52 2.85 11.79 -22.40
C LYS A 52 2.40 10.73 -23.41
N LYS A 53 2.73 9.46 -23.18
CA LYS A 53 2.32 8.35 -24.03
C LYS A 53 0.81 8.12 -23.92
N LEU A 54 0.29 8.02 -22.69
CA LEU A 54 -1.13 7.83 -22.45
C LEU A 54 -1.99 8.95 -23.02
N THR A 55 -1.55 10.21 -22.88
CA THR A 55 -2.23 11.37 -23.46
C THR A 55 -2.28 11.29 -24.99
N LYS A 56 -1.19 10.86 -25.64
CA LYS A 56 -1.19 10.64 -27.10
C LYS A 56 -2.15 9.53 -27.54
N GLU A 57 -2.36 8.54 -26.69
CA GLU A 57 -3.31 7.44 -26.92
C GLU A 57 -4.76 7.84 -26.56
N GLY A 58 -4.99 9.07 -26.10
CA GLY A 58 -6.31 9.59 -25.76
C GLY A 58 -6.77 9.27 -24.33
N HIS A 59 -5.86 8.81 -23.47
CA HIS A 59 -6.14 8.54 -22.06
C HIS A 59 -5.81 9.73 -21.16
N GLN A 60 -6.56 9.86 -20.07
CA GLN A 60 -6.41 10.95 -19.09
C GLN A 60 -6.42 10.41 -17.66
N PRO A 61 -5.96 11.21 -16.67
CA PRO A 61 -6.06 10.86 -15.26
C PRO A 61 -7.49 10.44 -14.88
N GLY A 62 -7.60 9.30 -14.18
CA GLY A 62 -8.89 8.68 -13.85
C GLY A 62 -9.29 7.52 -14.75
N ASP A 63 -8.77 7.42 -15.98
CA ASP A 63 -8.99 6.27 -16.83
C ASP A 63 -8.31 5.03 -16.28
N GLU A 64 -8.90 3.85 -16.48
CA GLU A 64 -8.35 2.61 -15.95
C GLU A 64 -6.91 2.32 -16.42
N LYS A 65 -6.58 2.59 -17.67
CA LYS A 65 -5.21 2.44 -18.19
C LYS A 65 -4.23 3.40 -17.54
N TRP A 66 -4.66 4.64 -17.28
CA TRP A 66 -3.86 5.62 -16.57
C TRP A 66 -3.59 5.16 -15.13
N GLU A 67 -4.64 4.82 -14.42
CA GLU A 67 -4.57 4.42 -13.01
C GLU A 67 -3.73 3.16 -12.78
N ARG A 68 -3.70 2.23 -13.74
CA ARG A 68 -2.87 1.01 -13.66
C ARG A 68 -1.37 1.29 -13.66
N LEU A 69 -0.92 2.38 -14.28
CA LEU A 69 0.49 2.75 -14.37
C LEU A 69 0.94 3.72 -13.27
N GLY A 70 0.04 4.13 -12.41
CA GLY A 70 0.36 5.00 -11.29
C GLY A 70 1.20 4.31 -10.22
N ILE A 71 2.08 5.08 -9.55
CA ILE A 71 3.07 4.57 -8.60
C ILE A 71 2.46 3.73 -7.48
N ALA A 72 1.28 4.11 -6.98
CA ALA A 72 0.61 3.39 -5.90
C ALA A 72 0.24 1.96 -6.30
N ARG A 73 -0.31 1.77 -7.51
CA ARG A 73 -0.78 0.46 -7.99
C ARG A 73 0.30 -0.36 -8.68
N TYR A 74 1.21 0.31 -9.40
CA TYR A 74 2.21 -0.37 -10.23
C TYR A 74 3.52 -0.66 -9.47
N VAL A 75 3.84 0.13 -8.45
CA VAL A 75 5.09 -0.01 -7.70
C VAL A 75 4.82 -0.31 -6.23
N THR A 76 4.12 0.58 -5.52
CA THR A 76 3.99 0.52 -4.06
C THR A 76 3.27 -0.73 -3.60
N TRP A 77 2.11 -1.02 -4.18
CA TRP A 77 1.32 -2.19 -3.78
C TRP A 77 1.99 -3.51 -4.12
N PRO A 78 2.45 -3.78 -5.38
CA PRO A 78 3.18 -5.01 -5.67
C PRO A 78 4.43 -5.20 -4.82
N ARG A 79 5.21 -4.13 -4.61
CA ARG A 79 6.37 -4.19 -3.73
C ARG A 79 6.01 -4.55 -2.29
N THR A 80 4.92 -4.00 -1.77
CA THR A 80 4.42 -4.32 -0.43
C THR A 80 4.09 -5.81 -0.33
N VAL A 81 3.29 -6.34 -1.26
CA VAL A 81 2.90 -7.75 -1.29
C VAL A 81 4.13 -8.65 -1.42
N CYS A 82 4.99 -8.40 -2.42
CA CYS A 82 6.23 -9.19 -2.61
C CYS A 82 7.12 -9.19 -1.38
N SER A 83 7.26 -8.05 -0.71
CA SER A 83 8.08 -7.93 0.51
C SER A 83 7.49 -8.74 1.68
N ILE A 84 6.17 -8.74 1.85
CA ILE A 84 5.49 -9.49 2.91
C ILE A 84 5.53 -11.00 2.62
N GLU A 85 5.27 -11.40 1.38
CA GLU A 85 5.21 -12.81 0.98
C GLU A 85 6.58 -13.44 0.72
N GLY A 86 7.63 -12.66 0.52
CA GLY A 86 8.96 -13.16 0.17
C GLY A 86 9.10 -13.64 -1.27
N HIS A 87 8.15 -13.34 -2.15
CA HIS A 87 8.10 -13.78 -3.55
C HIS A 87 7.91 -12.58 -4.49
N ASP A 88 8.39 -12.72 -5.73
CA ASP A 88 8.12 -11.74 -6.77
C ASP A 88 6.70 -11.89 -7.34
N VAL A 89 6.31 -11.01 -8.27
CA VAL A 89 4.98 -11.03 -8.91
C VAL A 89 4.70 -12.29 -9.74
N ASN A 90 5.71 -13.11 -10.01
CA ASN A 90 5.60 -14.38 -10.73
C ASN A 90 5.62 -15.58 -9.77
N GLY A 91 5.68 -15.36 -8.46
CA GLY A 91 5.73 -16.39 -7.44
C GLY A 91 7.13 -16.98 -7.19
N ASN A 92 8.20 -16.38 -7.75
CA ASN A 92 9.55 -16.85 -7.47
C ASN A 92 10.06 -16.25 -6.15
N PRO A 93 10.77 -17.01 -5.32
CA PRO A 93 11.38 -16.48 -4.10
C PRO A 93 12.30 -15.27 -4.38
N LEU A 94 12.18 -14.24 -3.56
CA LEU A 94 13.06 -13.08 -3.66
C LEU A 94 14.51 -13.50 -3.37
N LYS A 95 15.45 -12.95 -4.14
CA LYS A 95 16.87 -13.30 -4.03
C LYS A 95 17.62 -12.29 -3.17
N GLY A 96 18.61 -12.80 -2.44
CA GLY A 96 19.51 -11.99 -1.61
C GLY A 96 18.96 -11.73 -0.22
N ASN A 97 19.75 -10.97 0.55
CA ASN A 97 19.43 -10.59 1.92
C ASN A 97 19.13 -9.09 2.00
N TYR A 98 18.44 -8.70 3.06
CA TYR A 98 18.26 -7.29 3.36
C TYR A 98 19.59 -6.64 3.71
N LEU A 99 19.80 -5.41 3.24
CA LEU A 99 21.05 -4.68 3.43
C LEU A 99 21.36 -4.53 4.94
N GLY A 100 22.57 -4.96 5.32
CA GLY A 100 23.01 -4.91 6.72
C GLY A 100 22.37 -5.99 7.61
N SER A 101 21.80 -7.04 7.04
CA SER A 101 21.16 -8.15 7.77
C SER A 101 21.46 -9.48 7.09
N ASP A 102 21.49 -10.55 7.87
CA ASP A 102 21.58 -11.93 7.36
C ASP A 102 20.20 -12.49 6.96
N ARG A 103 19.12 -11.71 7.12
CA ARG A 103 17.76 -12.12 6.81
C ARG A 103 17.54 -12.23 5.30
N PRO A 104 17.20 -13.42 4.77
CA PRO A 104 16.86 -13.59 3.36
C PRO A 104 15.56 -12.83 3.02
N MET A 105 15.53 -12.19 1.86
CA MET A 105 14.30 -11.53 1.38
C MET A 105 13.16 -12.51 1.13
N SER A 106 13.49 -13.77 0.83
CA SER A 106 12.51 -14.84 0.59
C SER A 106 11.75 -15.31 1.83
N GLU A 107 12.18 -14.94 3.03
CA GLU A 107 11.42 -15.24 4.25
C GLU A 107 10.15 -14.39 4.40
N GLY A 108 10.07 -13.27 3.68
CA GLY A 108 8.99 -12.32 3.85
C GLY A 108 8.90 -11.76 5.27
N PHE A 109 7.72 -11.27 5.65
CA PHE A 109 7.43 -10.75 6.98
C PHE A 109 6.10 -11.28 7.52
N PRO A 110 5.99 -11.57 8.83
CA PRO A 110 4.71 -11.91 9.48
C PRO A 110 3.86 -10.65 9.64
N ALA A 111 3.49 -10.03 8.53
CA ALA A 111 2.76 -8.78 8.48
C ALA A 111 1.60 -8.90 7.50
N ASN A 112 0.63 -8.00 7.62
CA ASN A 112 -0.43 -7.84 6.64
C ASN A 112 -0.48 -6.39 6.15
N ALA A 113 -1.09 -6.19 5.00
CA ALA A 113 -1.34 -4.87 4.46
C ALA A 113 -2.70 -4.85 3.77
N GLU A 114 -3.35 -3.70 3.79
CA GLU A 114 -4.62 -3.46 3.13
C GLU A 114 -4.47 -2.24 2.22
N TYR A 115 -4.97 -2.35 0.99
CA TYR A 115 -4.94 -1.27 0.02
C TYR A 115 -6.31 -0.62 -0.09
N PHE A 116 -6.36 0.70 0.03
CA PHE A 116 -7.56 1.50 -0.15
C PHE A 116 -7.37 2.52 -1.27
N LYS A 117 -8.34 2.59 -2.15
CA LYS A 117 -8.48 3.73 -3.07
C LYS A 117 -9.48 4.70 -2.47
N LEU A 118 -9.04 5.93 -2.18
CA LEU A 118 -9.94 6.99 -1.78
C LEU A 118 -10.64 7.57 -3.01
N GLY A 119 -11.95 7.73 -2.91
CA GLY A 119 -12.78 8.36 -3.91
C GLY A 119 -13.72 9.36 -3.26
N PHE A 120 -14.41 10.13 -4.08
CA PHE A 120 -15.50 11.01 -3.63
C PHE A 120 -16.82 10.38 -4.02
N LEU A 121 -17.74 10.32 -3.06
CA LEU A 121 -19.10 9.88 -3.27
C LEU A 121 -20.03 11.08 -3.27
N ASP A 122 -21.09 11.00 -4.08
CA ASP A 122 -22.14 11.99 -4.06
C ASP A 122 -22.94 11.92 -2.76
N LYS A 123 -23.07 13.05 -2.05
CA LYS A 123 -23.68 13.11 -0.74
C LYS A 123 -25.14 12.65 -0.75
N ASP A 124 -25.90 13.04 -1.77
CA ASP A 124 -27.31 12.74 -1.86
C ASP A 124 -27.53 11.26 -2.19
N SER A 125 -26.71 10.71 -3.09
CA SER A 125 -26.70 9.28 -3.42
C SER A 125 -26.36 8.41 -2.21
N VAL A 126 -25.43 8.84 -1.36
CA VAL A 126 -25.11 8.15 -0.09
C VAL A 126 -26.28 8.23 0.87
N SER A 127 -26.90 9.42 1.04
CA SER A 127 -28.03 9.64 1.95
C SER A 127 -29.26 8.83 1.55
N LEU A 128 -29.45 8.62 0.26
CA LEU A 128 -30.55 7.79 -0.31
C LEU A 128 -30.22 6.29 -0.30
N GLY A 129 -29.06 5.89 0.19
CA GLY A 129 -28.61 4.50 0.27
C GLY A 129 -28.11 3.91 -1.08
N ALA A 130 -28.15 4.67 -2.17
CA ALA A 130 -27.72 4.20 -3.49
C ALA A 130 -26.24 3.80 -3.55
N GLN A 131 -25.39 4.44 -2.73
CA GLN A 131 -23.96 4.17 -2.65
C GLN A 131 -23.54 3.61 -1.26
N PHE A 132 -24.44 3.00 -0.53
CA PHE A 132 -24.16 2.47 0.79
C PHE A 132 -23.03 1.42 0.78
N ARG A 133 -22.98 0.57 -0.24
CA ARG A 133 -21.93 -0.44 -0.39
C ARG A 133 -20.52 0.15 -0.44
N GLU A 134 -20.38 1.32 -1.04
CA GLU A 134 -19.10 2.00 -1.20
C GLU A 134 -18.52 2.50 0.15
N ILE A 135 -19.37 2.74 1.15
CA ILE A 135 -18.95 3.17 2.48
C ILE A 135 -18.75 2.01 3.46
N LEU A 136 -19.17 0.79 3.12
CA LEU A 136 -19.03 -0.37 4.01
C LEU A 136 -17.58 -0.63 4.46
N PRO A 137 -16.55 -0.56 3.59
CA PRO A 137 -15.17 -0.74 4.00
C PRO A 137 -14.72 0.28 5.06
N LEU A 138 -15.19 1.53 4.94
CA LEU A 138 -14.89 2.57 5.90
C LEU A 138 -15.59 2.33 7.25
N LEU A 139 -16.84 1.90 7.21
CA LEU A 139 -17.60 1.52 8.42
C LEU A 139 -16.98 0.32 9.11
N TRP A 140 -16.54 -0.67 8.35
CA TRP A 140 -15.84 -1.86 8.84
C TRP A 140 -14.54 -1.48 9.58
N LEU A 141 -13.73 -0.60 9.00
CA LEU A 141 -12.53 -0.06 9.64
C LEU A 141 -12.85 0.72 10.91
N LYS A 142 -13.86 1.61 10.84
CA LYS A 142 -14.28 2.44 11.98
C LYS A 142 -14.81 1.60 13.14
N ALA A 143 -15.45 0.48 12.86
CA ALA A 143 -15.92 -0.46 13.87
C ALA A 143 -14.79 -1.29 14.50
N GLY A 144 -13.57 -1.21 13.99
CA GLY A 144 -12.45 -2.05 14.44
C GLY A 144 -12.65 -3.53 14.13
N SER A 145 -13.43 -3.85 13.11
CA SER A 145 -13.74 -5.23 12.72
C SER A 145 -12.49 -5.97 12.25
N VAL A 146 -12.46 -7.28 12.46
CA VAL A 146 -11.37 -8.18 12.08
C VAL A 146 -11.92 -9.26 11.17
N GLY A 147 -11.11 -9.71 10.23
CA GLY A 147 -11.50 -10.73 9.26
C GLY A 147 -11.65 -10.17 7.84
N GLU A 148 -12.38 -10.89 7.00
CA GLU A 148 -12.58 -10.48 5.62
C GLU A 148 -13.44 -9.21 5.53
N ARG A 149 -13.01 -8.30 4.66
CA ARG A 149 -13.70 -7.02 4.43
C ARG A 149 -14.93 -7.25 3.53
N PRO A 150 -16.07 -6.64 3.85
CA PRO A 150 -17.29 -6.72 3.03
C PRO A 150 -17.16 -6.03 1.66
#